data_03d11232f2f9e4b1fa8dd347ee1e727b
#
_entry.id   03d11232f2f9e4b1fa8dd347ee1e727b
#
_cell.length_a   1.000
_cell.length_b   1.000
_cell.length_c   1.000
_cell.angle_alpha   90.00
_cell.angle_beta   90.00
_cell.angle_gamma   90.00
#
_symmetry.space_group_name_H-M   'P 1'
#
loop_
_entity.id
_entity.type
_entity.pdbx_description
1 polymer ?
#
loop_
_entity_poly.entity_id
_entity_poly.type
_entity_poly.pdbx_seq_one_letter_code
_entity_poly.pdbx_strand_id
1 'polypeptide(L)'
;MNPGKTADKAARSRGFLRPGKIMTDFTRTLIHIPIIHAPVDMGGLAEPIRKIKIEKLGRQGWTSNVASIEQMWKQTRRRVEQWDLPYPRVRVYQDGLPVCGHEVEIVTDLAKAGSPNHQLLLFLLKKGAMLMGTESAEILLEEYGLVKKFLAAKTEEGARTIAEQQRRLSKDLLRRRDEFIANRINETLCAGETGILFLGMLHDLGDRLAPDIRVSYLYHPPLRAGETGDSPDRSRP
;
A
#
# COMPACT_ATOMS: atom_id res chain seq x y z
N MET A 1 -3.39 -3.40 87.60
CA MET A 1 -4.36 -4.34 87.04
C MET A 1 -4.96 -3.70 85.83
N ASN A 2 -4.85 -4.34 84.74
CA ASN A 2 -5.45 -4.17 83.41
C ASN A 2 -4.83 -3.14 82.44
N PRO A 3 -4.31 -3.62 81.33
CA PRO A 3 -3.61 -2.83 80.34
C PRO A 3 -4.52 -2.39 79.21
N GLY A 4 -4.20 -1.20 78.69
CA GLY A 4 -4.90 -0.57 77.61
C GLY A 4 -4.66 -1.23 76.27
N LYS A 5 -5.70 -1.25 75.45
CA LYS A 5 -5.69 -1.64 74.01
C LYS A 5 -5.42 -0.42 73.18
N THR A 6 -4.28 -0.40 72.55
CA THR A 6 -3.98 0.52 71.43
C THR A 6 -4.50 -0.09 70.12
N ALA A 7 -5.45 0.59 69.46
CA ALA A 7 -5.97 0.22 68.18
C ALA A 7 -5.09 0.85 67.06
N ASP A 8 -4.47 0.00 66.28
CA ASP A 8 -3.65 0.35 65.17
C ASP A 8 -4.56 0.64 63.96
N LYS A 9 -4.51 1.90 63.43
CA LYS A 9 -5.22 2.36 62.26
C LYS A 9 -4.36 2.10 61.04
N ALA A 10 -4.52 0.93 60.40
CA ALA A 10 -3.92 0.66 59.10
C ALA A 10 -4.59 1.52 58.01
N ALA A 11 -3.90 2.55 57.59
CA ALA A 11 -4.26 3.35 56.42
C ALA A 11 -4.08 2.53 55.14
N ARG A 12 -5.21 2.14 54.52
CA ARG A 12 -5.20 1.54 53.18
C ARG A 12 -4.89 2.61 52.15
N SER A 13 -3.64 2.69 51.68
CA SER A 13 -3.26 3.44 50.51
C SER A 13 -3.84 2.73 49.28
N ARG A 14 -4.91 3.31 48.71
CA ARG A 14 -5.39 2.93 47.36
C ARG A 14 -4.35 3.37 46.34
N GLY A 15 -3.53 2.43 45.87
CA GLY A 15 -2.65 2.63 44.75
C GLY A 15 -3.48 2.91 43.52
N PHE A 16 -3.41 4.15 43.02
CA PHE A 16 -3.87 4.51 41.69
C PHE A 16 -2.98 3.79 40.69
N LEU A 17 -3.51 2.73 40.04
CA LEU A 17 -2.92 2.15 38.87
C LEU A 17 -2.93 3.21 37.77
N ARG A 18 -1.77 3.76 37.47
CA ARG A 18 -1.60 4.56 36.23
C ARG A 18 -1.93 3.66 35.05
N PRO A 19 -2.74 4.11 34.06
CA PRO A 19 -2.95 3.31 32.86
C PRO A 19 -1.60 3.09 32.21
N GLY A 20 -1.16 1.83 32.19
CA GLY A 20 0.07 1.42 31.52
C GLY A 20 -0.01 1.81 30.05
N LYS A 21 1.01 2.50 29.58
CA LYS A 21 1.26 2.75 28.17
C LYS A 21 1.25 1.38 27.50
N ILE A 22 0.23 1.09 26.68
CA ILE A 22 0.17 -0.13 25.88
C ILE A 22 1.36 -0.03 24.94
N MET A 23 2.47 -0.68 25.27
CA MET A 23 3.53 -0.94 24.31
C MET A 23 2.96 -1.98 23.33
N THR A 24 2.56 -1.53 22.16
CA THR A 24 2.26 -2.43 21.06
C THR A 24 3.56 -3.11 20.65
N ASP A 25 3.75 -4.36 21.07
CA ASP A 25 4.82 -5.20 20.54
C ASP A 25 4.49 -5.49 19.07
N PHE A 26 5.18 -4.79 18.16
CA PHE A 26 5.06 -5.06 16.74
C PHE A 26 5.65 -6.44 16.45
N THR A 27 4.81 -7.38 16.05
CA THR A 27 5.23 -8.75 15.72
C THR A 27 5.41 -8.94 14.22
N ARG A 28 4.85 -8.03 13.41
CA ARG A 28 4.89 -8.05 11.94
C ARG A 28 5.42 -6.71 11.41
N THR A 29 6.19 -6.77 10.33
CA THR A 29 6.69 -5.55 9.66
C THR A 29 6.12 -5.48 8.26
N LEU A 30 5.66 -4.30 7.84
CA LEU A 30 5.20 -4.02 6.49
C LEU A 30 6.00 -2.87 5.89
N ILE A 31 6.77 -3.14 4.84
CA ILE A 31 7.51 -2.12 4.09
C ILE A 31 6.62 -1.66 2.93
N HIS A 32 6.13 -0.45 3.00
CA HIS A 32 5.32 0.16 1.94
C HIS A 32 6.21 0.84 0.91
N ILE A 33 6.07 0.43 -0.34
CA ILE A 33 6.71 1.02 -1.51
C ILE A 33 5.62 1.70 -2.33
N PRO A 34 5.51 3.03 -2.31
CA PRO A 34 4.54 3.74 -3.14
C PRO A 34 4.94 3.57 -4.61
N ILE A 35 3.96 3.21 -5.46
CA ILE A 35 4.20 2.94 -6.87
C ILE A 35 3.45 3.90 -7.78
N ILE A 36 4.01 4.08 -8.98
CA ILE A 36 3.34 4.67 -10.14
C ILE A 36 3.41 3.63 -11.24
N HIS A 37 2.23 3.23 -11.75
CA HIS A 37 2.14 2.24 -12.82
C HIS A 37 2.83 2.74 -14.09
N ALA A 38 3.67 1.89 -14.67
CA ALA A 38 4.23 2.12 -16.00
C ALA A 38 3.14 1.91 -17.06
N PRO A 39 3.27 2.50 -18.27
CA PRO A 39 2.29 2.29 -19.33
C PRO A 39 2.01 0.82 -19.66
N VAL A 40 3.02 -0.03 -19.56
CA VAL A 40 2.91 -1.47 -19.80
C VAL A 40 2.02 -2.19 -18.79
N ASP A 41 1.89 -1.66 -17.57
CA ASP A 41 1.06 -2.24 -16.50
C ASP A 41 -0.44 -2.02 -16.76
N MET A 42 -0.79 -1.12 -17.67
CA MET A 42 -2.17 -0.74 -17.99
C MET A 42 -2.88 -1.71 -18.93
N GLY A 43 -2.19 -2.72 -19.46
CA GLY A 43 -2.76 -3.71 -20.38
C GLY A 43 -3.53 -3.07 -21.54
N GLY A 44 -4.77 -3.50 -21.80
CA GLY A 44 -5.62 -2.97 -22.84
C GLY A 44 -6.04 -1.49 -22.70
N LEU A 45 -5.80 -0.87 -21.55
CA LEU A 45 -6.06 0.56 -21.29
C LEU A 45 -4.84 1.44 -21.61
N ALA A 46 -3.66 0.87 -21.88
CA ALA A 46 -2.42 1.60 -22.09
C ALA A 46 -2.53 2.65 -23.21
N GLU A 47 -3.00 2.26 -24.38
CA GLU A 47 -3.09 3.14 -25.54
C GLU A 47 -4.15 4.25 -25.39
N PRO A 48 -5.39 3.99 -24.93
CA PRO A 48 -6.35 5.04 -24.62
C PRO A 48 -5.83 6.05 -23.58
N ILE A 49 -5.22 5.59 -22.51
CA ILE A 49 -4.67 6.45 -21.47
C ILE A 49 -3.49 7.28 -22.00
N ARG A 50 -2.63 6.68 -22.81
CA ARG A 50 -1.52 7.37 -23.48
C ARG A 50 -2.04 8.55 -24.33
N LYS A 51 -3.08 8.34 -25.14
CA LYS A 51 -3.69 9.39 -25.96
C LYS A 51 -4.17 10.56 -25.12
N ILE A 52 -4.94 10.28 -24.06
CA ILE A 52 -5.44 11.32 -23.15
C ILE A 52 -4.28 12.08 -22.46
N LYS A 53 -3.24 11.38 -22.04
CA LYS A 53 -2.08 12.02 -21.40
C LYS A 53 -1.29 12.87 -22.38
N ILE A 54 -1.12 12.44 -23.62
CA ILE A 54 -0.47 13.24 -24.67
C ILE A 54 -1.30 14.49 -24.98
N GLU A 55 -2.62 14.36 -25.06
CA GLU A 55 -3.53 15.51 -25.27
C GLU A 55 -3.42 16.54 -24.16
N LYS A 56 -3.34 16.09 -22.90
CA LYS A 56 -3.25 16.98 -21.72
C LYS A 56 -1.85 17.58 -21.51
N LEU A 57 -0.80 16.81 -21.71
CA LEU A 57 0.59 17.18 -21.35
C LEU A 57 1.44 17.57 -22.56
N GLY A 58 0.95 17.34 -23.77
CA GLY A 58 1.76 17.35 -24.99
C GLY A 58 2.71 16.15 -25.09
N ARG A 59 3.29 15.93 -26.28
CA ARG A 59 4.21 14.81 -26.52
C ARG A 59 5.46 14.89 -25.63
N GLN A 60 6.03 16.07 -25.47
CA GLN A 60 7.22 16.28 -24.65
C GLN A 60 6.93 16.02 -23.16
N GLY A 61 5.80 16.53 -22.65
CA GLY A 61 5.38 16.28 -21.27
C GLY A 61 5.12 14.80 -20.99
N TRP A 62 4.52 14.08 -21.95
CA TRP A 62 4.35 12.63 -21.86
C TRP A 62 5.71 11.90 -21.79
N THR A 63 6.65 12.21 -22.70
CA THR A 63 7.98 11.59 -22.71
C THR A 63 8.72 11.82 -21.40
N SER A 64 8.69 13.06 -20.90
CA SER A 64 9.29 13.41 -19.59
C SER A 64 8.65 12.64 -18.44
N ASN A 65 7.32 12.48 -18.45
CA ASN A 65 6.61 11.71 -17.43
C ASN A 65 7.03 10.22 -17.43
N VAL A 66 7.12 9.61 -18.61
CA VAL A 66 7.58 8.21 -18.75
C VAL A 66 9.02 8.07 -18.23
N ALA A 67 9.92 8.97 -18.63
CA ALA A 67 11.32 8.95 -18.15
C ALA A 67 11.42 9.09 -16.63
N SER A 68 10.57 9.92 -16.03
CA SER A 68 10.51 10.08 -14.56
C SER A 68 10.05 8.79 -13.86
N ILE A 69 9.05 8.10 -14.43
CA ILE A 69 8.57 6.81 -13.91
C ILE A 69 9.68 5.75 -14.02
N GLU A 70 10.38 5.67 -15.14
CA GLU A 70 11.51 4.75 -15.32
C GLU A 70 12.64 5.03 -14.32
N GLN A 71 12.96 6.30 -14.09
CA GLN A 71 13.99 6.71 -13.12
C GLN A 71 13.59 6.32 -11.69
N MET A 72 12.33 6.52 -11.32
CA MET A 72 11.79 6.09 -10.02
C MET A 72 11.97 4.57 -9.84
N TRP A 73 11.61 3.78 -10.85
CA TRP A 73 11.76 2.31 -10.78
C TRP A 73 13.22 1.87 -10.70
N LYS A 74 14.14 2.54 -11.42
CA LYS A 74 15.58 2.28 -11.31
C LYS A 74 16.09 2.53 -9.89
N GLN A 75 15.64 3.62 -9.26
CA GLN A 75 16.03 3.95 -7.87
C GLN A 75 15.41 2.96 -6.86
N THR A 76 14.12 2.64 -7.03
CA THR A 76 13.43 1.65 -6.19
C THR A 76 14.16 0.31 -6.24
N ARG A 77 14.46 -0.17 -7.45
CA ARG A 77 15.18 -1.43 -7.65
C ARG A 77 16.53 -1.44 -6.94
N ARG A 78 17.36 -0.40 -7.12
CA ARG A 78 18.68 -0.29 -6.47
C ARG A 78 18.58 -0.38 -4.94
N ARG A 79 17.56 0.25 -4.34
CA ARG A 79 17.36 0.21 -2.88
C ARG A 79 16.93 -1.18 -2.42
N VAL A 80 15.98 -1.78 -3.11
CA VAL A 80 15.46 -3.11 -2.77
C VAL A 80 16.52 -4.21 -2.95
N GLU A 81 17.36 -4.10 -3.97
CA GLU A 81 18.48 -5.04 -4.22
C GLU A 81 19.54 -5.02 -3.11
N GLN A 82 19.63 -3.94 -2.34
CA GLN A 82 20.57 -3.80 -1.21
C GLN A 82 20.01 -4.38 0.10
N TRP A 83 18.75 -4.81 0.14
CA TRP A 83 18.17 -5.34 1.35
C TRP A 83 18.72 -6.73 1.67
N ASP A 84 19.10 -6.91 2.94
CA ASP A 84 19.44 -8.20 3.52
C ASP A 84 18.27 -8.67 4.38
N LEU A 85 17.30 -9.35 3.75
CA LEU A 85 16.11 -9.87 4.38
C LEU A 85 16.10 -11.39 4.41
N PRO A 86 15.50 -12.02 5.42
CA PRO A 86 15.24 -13.46 5.44
C PRO A 86 14.13 -13.80 4.43
N TYR A 87 14.44 -13.77 3.14
CA TYR A 87 13.46 -13.87 2.05
C TYR A 87 12.44 -15.01 2.16
N PRO A 88 12.75 -16.21 2.70
CA PRO A 88 11.72 -17.22 2.96
C PRO A 88 10.63 -16.81 3.96
N ARG A 89 10.86 -15.72 4.72
CA ARG A 89 9.90 -15.11 5.65
C ARG A 89 9.39 -13.76 5.13
N VAL A 90 9.50 -13.51 3.83
CA VAL A 90 9.03 -12.29 3.18
C VAL A 90 7.80 -12.59 2.35
N ARG A 91 6.73 -11.81 2.57
CA ARG A 91 5.52 -11.82 1.75
C ARG A 91 5.46 -10.56 0.89
N VAL A 92 5.17 -10.76 -0.38
CA VAL A 92 5.12 -9.65 -1.36
C VAL A 92 3.67 -9.45 -1.78
N TYR A 93 3.18 -8.23 -1.61
CA TYR A 93 1.84 -7.78 -1.97
C TYR A 93 1.93 -6.75 -3.10
N GLN A 94 1.05 -6.85 -4.09
CA GLN A 94 1.10 -6.02 -5.30
C GLN A 94 -0.27 -5.43 -5.61
N ASP A 95 -0.33 -4.12 -5.78
CA ASP A 95 -1.48 -3.37 -6.31
C ASP A 95 -1.94 -3.94 -7.67
N GLY A 96 -3.24 -4.16 -7.82
CA GLY A 96 -3.83 -4.70 -9.04
C GLY A 96 -3.62 -6.21 -9.26
N LEU A 97 -3.03 -6.94 -8.32
CA LEU A 97 -2.84 -8.38 -8.43
C LEU A 97 -4.00 -9.14 -7.76
N PRO A 98 -4.90 -9.76 -8.52
CA PRO A 98 -6.05 -10.47 -7.95
C PRO A 98 -5.65 -11.72 -7.18
N VAL A 99 -6.47 -12.11 -6.20
CA VAL A 99 -6.41 -13.44 -5.57
C VAL A 99 -7.10 -14.41 -6.52
N CYS A 100 -6.35 -15.20 -7.29
CA CYS A 100 -6.90 -16.05 -8.36
C CYS A 100 -6.19 -17.40 -8.56
N GLY A 101 -5.07 -17.64 -7.87
CA GLY A 101 -4.25 -18.85 -8.05
C GLY A 101 -3.30 -18.80 -9.25
N HIS A 102 -3.29 -17.70 -10.01
CA HIS A 102 -2.42 -17.45 -11.17
C HIS A 102 -1.51 -16.24 -10.98
N GLU A 103 -1.24 -15.85 -9.74
CA GLU A 103 -0.51 -14.63 -9.41
C GLU A 103 0.90 -14.63 -10.03
N VAL A 104 1.59 -15.78 -9.97
CA VAL A 104 2.95 -15.92 -10.49
C VAL A 104 2.98 -15.81 -12.02
N GLU A 105 2.01 -16.42 -12.70
CA GLU A 105 1.88 -16.33 -14.16
C GLU A 105 1.63 -14.88 -14.59
N ILE A 106 0.71 -14.17 -13.94
CA ILE A 106 0.40 -12.77 -14.21
C ILE A 106 1.66 -11.91 -14.07
N VAL A 107 2.37 -12.05 -12.95
CA VAL A 107 3.61 -11.31 -12.68
C VAL A 107 4.68 -11.64 -13.71
N THR A 108 4.80 -12.91 -14.09
CA THR A 108 5.79 -13.36 -15.08
C THR A 108 5.52 -12.77 -16.46
N ASP A 109 4.27 -12.75 -16.88
CA ASP A 109 3.90 -12.22 -18.21
C ASP A 109 4.07 -10.71 -18.29
N LEU A 110 3.70 -9.97 -17.25
CA LEU A 110 3.93 -8.53 -17.17
C LEU A 110 5.43 -8.18 -17.11
N ALA A 111 6.22 -8.98 -16.40
CA ALA A 111 7.67 -8.81 -16.37
C ALA A 111 8.32 -9.05 -17.75
N LYS A 112 7.88 -10.09 -18.50
CA LYS A 112 8.29 -10.34 -19.89
C LYS A 112 7.87 -9.21 -20.82
N ALA A 113 6.71 -8.61 -20.59
CA ALA A 113 6.23 -7.44 -21.33
C ALA A 113 7.04 -6.16 -21.02
N GLY A 114 8.00 -6.22 -20.09
CA GLY A 114 8.92 -5.12 -19.79
C GLY A 114 8.51 -4.26 -18.59
N SER A 115 7.53 -4.67 -17.79
CA SER A 115 7.17 -3.96 -16.56
C SER A 115 8.31 -3.95 -15.54
N PRO A 116 8.86 -2.80 -15.16
CA PRO A 116 9.95 -2.73 -14.18
C PRO A 116 9.48 -3.13 -12.78
N ASN A 117 8.22 -2.87 -12.43
CA ASN A 117 7.59 -3.32 -11.18
C ASN A 117 7.61 -4.85 -11.11
N HIS A 118 7.02 -5.52 -12.11
CA HIS A 118 6.89 -6.97 -12.12
C HIS A 118 8.25 -7.69 -12.25
N GLN A 119 9.23 -7.08 -12.93
CA GLN A 119 10.62 -7.56 -12.92
C GLN A 119 11.24 -7.52 -11.51
N LEU A 120 10.93 -6.49 -10.71
CA LEU A 120 11.37 -6.41 -9.32
C LEU A 120 10.68 -7.46 -8.44
N LEU A 121 9.38 -7.71 -8.66
CA LEU A 121 8.67 -8.80 -7.97
C LEU A 121 9.35 -10.16 -8.26
N LEU A 122 9.65 -10.47 -9.54
CA LEU A 122 10.35 -11.71 -9.89
C LEU A 122 11.74 -11.80 -9.25
N PHE A 123 12.44 -10.69 -9.09
CA PHE A 123 13.72 -10.68 -8.35
C PHE A 123 13.50 -11.11 -6.90
N LEU A 124 12.49 -10.58 -6.20
CA LEU A 124 12.17 -10.95 -4.82
C LEU A 124 11.75 -12.41 -4.70
N LEU A 125 10.96 -12.91 -5.64
CA LEU A 125 10.57 -14.33 -5.69
C LEU A 125 11.76 -15.24 -5.88
N LYS A 126 12.70 -14.89 -6.76
CA LYS A 126 13.96 -15.63 -6.97
C LYS A 126 14.84 -15.67 -5.71
N LYS A 127 14.72 -14.70 -4.82
CA LYS A 127 15.37 -14.68 -3.50
C LYS A 127 14.65 -15.57 -2.47
N GLY A 128 13.48 -16.09 -2.78
CA GLY A 128 12.68 -16.97 -1.91
C GLY A 128 11.49 -16.30 -1.24
N ALA A 129 11.16 -15.04 -1.59
CA ALA A 129 9.96 -14.36 -1.10
C ALA A 129 8.69 -15.00 -1.67
N MET A 130 7.59 -14.95 -0.93
CA MET A 130 6.30 -15.52 -1.32
C MET A 130 5.39 -14.42 -1.87
N LEU A 131 4.90 -14.60 -3.10
CA LEU A 131 3.93 -13.69 -3.71
C LEU A 131 2.53 -13.95 -3.18
N MET A 132 1.81 -12.89 -2.86
CA MET A 132 0.43 -12.94 -2.36
C MET A 132 -0.49 -12.22 -3.34
N GLY A 133 -1.58 -12.87 -3.74
CA GLY A 133 -2.71 -12.16 -4.34
C GLY A 133 -3.24 -11.13 -3.35
N THR A 134 -3.42 -9.90 -3.80
CA THR A 134 -3.61 -8.74 -2.91
C THR A 134 -5.01 -8.18 -3.01
N GLU A 135 -5.70 -8.38 -4.15
CA GLU A 135 -6.96 -7.71 -4.46
C GLU A 135 -8.10 -8.66 -4.86
N SER A 136 -9.34 -8.16 -4.76
CA SER A 136 -10.52 -8.86 -5.26
C SER A 136 -10.60 -8.76 -6.77
N ALA A 137 -10.66 -9.89 -7.45
CA ALA A 137 -10.86 -9.94 -8.90
C ALA A 137 -12.18 -9.24 -9.32
N GLU A 138 -13.23 -9.37 -8.51
CA GLU A 138 -14.54 -8.75 -8.79
C GLU A 138 -14.46 -7.22 -8.76
N ILE A 139 -13.81 -6.66 -7.73
CA ILE A 139 -13.67 -5.20 -7.58
C ILE A 139 -12.79 -4.64 -8.71
N LEU A 140 -11.72 -5.34 -9.09
CA LEU A 140 -10.86 -4.94 -10.21
C LEU A 140 -11.61 -4.95 -11.55
N LEU A 141 -12.46 -5.96 -11.79
CA LEU A 141 -13.31 -6.02 -13.00
C LEU A 141 -14.35 -4.91 -13.02
N GLU A 142 -14.95 -4.56 -11.88
CA GLU A 142 -15.87 -3.43 -11.74
C GLU A 142 -15.19 -2.11 -12.09
N GLU A 143 -13.98 -1.87 -11.55
CA GLU A 143 -13.17 -0.68 -11.86
C GLU A 143 -12.80 -0.62 -13.34
N TYR A 144 -12.33 -1.72 -13.91
CA TYR A 144 -12.01 -1.82 -15.34
C TYR A 144 -13.20 -1.48 -16.22
N GLY A 145 -14.39 -2.00 -15.90
CA GLY A 145 -15.63 -1.70 -16.59
C GLY A 145 -16.01 -0.21 -16.52
N LEU A 146 -15.81 0.42 -15.36
CA LEU A 146 -16.04 1.84 -15.16
C LEU A 146 -15.09 2.71 -16.01
N VAL A 147 -13.80 2.38 -16.01
CA VAL A 147 -12.78 3.08 -16.83
C VAL A 147 -13.11 2.94 -18.33
N LYS A 148 -13.51 1.75 -18.80
CA LYS A 148 -13.92 1.55 -20.18
C LYS A 148 -15.13 2.40 -20.58
N LYS A 149 -16.15 2.50 -19.74
CA LYS A 149 -17.33 3.36 -19.97
C LYS A 149 -16.92 4.83 -20.09
N PHE A 150 -16.02 5.29 -19.25
CA PHE A 150 -15.50 6.65 -19.30
C PHE A 150 -14.74 6.92 -20.62
N LEU A 151 -13.87 6.02 -21.02
CA LEU A 151 -13.09 6.16 -22.26
C LEU A 151 -13.96 6.09 -23.53
N ALA A 152 -15.14 5.50 -23.45
CA ALA A 152 -16.10 5.40 -24.55
C ALA A 152 -17.05 6.60 -24.66
N ALA A 153 -17.10 7.50 -23.67
CA ALA A 153 -17.97 8.68 -23.70
C ALA A 153 -17.56 9.64 -24.84
N LYS A 154 -18.51 9.89 -25.78
CA LYS A 154 -18.24 10.66 -27.01
C LYS A 154 -18.61 12.15 -26.94
N THR A 155 -19.35 12.58 -25.92
CA THR A 155 -19.82 13.97 -25.78
C THR A 155 -19.29 14.60 -24.51
N GLU A 156 -19.01 15.92 -24.55
CA GLU A 156 -18.54 16.66 -23.36
C GLU A 156 -19.58 16.66 -22.23
N GLU A 157 -20.86 16.75 -22.55
CA GLU A 157 -21.95 16.75 -21.57
C GLU A 157 -22.12 15.36 -20.92
N GLY A 158 -22.08 14.30 -21.75
CA GLY A 158 -22.02 12.92 -21.27
C GLY A 158 -20.78 12.64 -20.43
N ALA A 159 -19.63 13.19 -20.82
CA ALA A 159 -18.38 13.07 -20.09
C ALA A 159 -18.42 13.76 -18.71
N ARG A 160 -19.08 14.92 -18.57
CA ARG A 160 -19.22 15.61 -17.27
C ARG A 160 -20.10 14.83 -16.30
N THR A 161 -21.27 14.38 -16.76
CA THR A 161 -22.20 13.59 -15.92
C THR A 161 -21.58 12.27 -15.50
N ILE A 162 -20.93 11.58 -16.44
CA ILE A 162 -20.18 10.35 -16.17
C ILE A 162 -19.01 10.64 -15.22
N ALA A 163 -18.29 11.74 -15.39
CA ALA A 163 -17.16 12.10 -14.53
C ALA A 163 -17.58 12.36 -13.06
N GLU A 164 -18.74 12.94 -12.80
CA GLU A 164 -19.26 13.13 -11.44
C GLU A 164 -19.67 11.80 -10.80
N GLN A 165 -20.42 10.98 -11.53
CA GLN A 165 -20.76 9.63 -11.07
C GLN A 165 -19.52 8.80 -10.85
N GLN A 166 -18.56 8.84 -11.77
CA GLN A 166 -17.28 8.14 -11.68
C GLN A 166 -16.49 8.58 -10.46
N ARG A 167 -16.47 9.87 -10.14
CA ARG A 167 -15.74 10.37 -8.96
C ARG A 167 -16.27 9.80 -7.66
N ARG A 168 -17.59 9.60 -7.54
CA ARG A 168 -18.23 8.93 -6.40
C ARG A 168 -17.95 7.43 -6.38
N LEU A 169 -18.15 6.76 -7.51
CA LEU A 169 -17.91 5.32 -7.66
C LEU A 169 -16.43 4.98 -7.47
N SER A 170 -15.51 5.79 -8.02
CA SER A 170 -14.07 5.59 -7.83
C SER A 170 -13.65 5.72 -6.36
N LYS A 171 -14.26 6.61 -5.59
CA LYS A 171 -13.99 6.73 -4.14
C LYS A 171 -14.49 5.49 -3.39
N ASP A 172 -15.69 4.99 -3.71
CA ASP A 172 -16.21 3.78 -3.08
C ASP A 172 -15.40 2.54 -3.47
N LEU A 173 -15.06 2.39 -4.74
CA LEU A 173 -14.18 1.32 -5.21
C LEU A 173 -12.82 1.35 -4.54
N LEU A 174 -12.19 2.52 -4.44
CA LEU A 174 -10.91 2.69 -3.76
C LEU A 174 -11.01 2.27 -2.29
N ARG A 175 -12.06 2.70 -1.58
CA ARG A 175 -12.30 2.31 -0.19
C ARG A 175 -12.48 0.79 -0.04
N ARG A 176 -13.24 0.16 -0.93
CA ARG A 176 -13.46 -1.31 -0.94
C ARG A 176 -12.17 -2.07 -1.25
N ARG A 177 -11.35 -1.56 -2.17
CA ARG A 177 -10.02 -2.10 -2.45
C ARG A 177 -9.12 -1.98 -1.23
N ASP A 178 -9.05 -0.81 -0.58
CA ASP A 178 -8.27 -0.59 0.63
C ASP A 178 -8.67 -1.55 1.77
N GLU A 179 -9.97 -1.76 1.97
CA GLU A 179 -10.48 -2.73 2.96
C GLU A 179 -10.04 -4.16 2.62
N PHE A 180 -10.16 -4.56 1.35
CA PHE A 180 -9.77 -5.89 0.92
C PHE A 180 -8.26 -6.11 1.08
N ILE A 181 -7.44 -5.16 0.63
CA ILE A 181 -5.97 -5.21 0.73
C ILE A 181 -5.55 -5.30 2.21
N ALA A 182 -6.10 -4.46 3.07
CA ALA A 182 -5.77 -4.47 4.49
C ALA A 182 -6.16 -5.81 5.15
N ASN A 183 -7.36 -6.31 4.89
CA ASN A 183 -7.80 -7.61 5.39
C ASN A 183 -6.88 -8.74 4.91
N ARG A 184 -6.52 -8.71 3.63
CA ARG A 184 -5.60 -9.69 3.05
C ARG A 184 -4.24 -9.70 3.72
N ILE A 185 -3.68 -8.52 4.00
CA ILE A 185 -2.42 -8.38 4.75
C ILE A 185 -2.58 -8.86 6.19
N ASN A 186 -3.65 -8.45 6.88
CA ASN A 186 -3.93 -8.84 8.25
C ASN A 186 -4.01 -10.36 8.44
N GLU A 187 -4.63 -11.05 7.46
CA GLU A 187 -4.83 -12.50 7.49
C GLU A 187 -3.60 -13.30 7.09
N THR A 188 -2.78 -12.77 6.19
CA THR A 188 -1.73 -13.56 5.54
C THR A 188 -0.32 -13.24 6.00
N LEU A 189 -0.04 -12.04 6.51
CA LEU A 189 1.26 -11.69 7.09
C LEU A 189 1.34 -12.28 8.50
N CYS A 190 2.23 -13.24 8.74
CA CYS A 190 2.35 -13.92 10.01
C CYS A 190 3.35 -13.23 10.96
N ALA A 191 3.27 -13.55 12.26
CA ALA A 191 4.21 -13.06 13.26
C ALA A 191 5.66 -13.38 12.89
N GLY A 192 6.54 -12.39 13.00
CA GLY A 192 7.95 -12.50 12.63
C GLY A 192 8.22 -12.51 11.12
N GLU A 193 7.22 -12.26 10.29
CA GLU A 193 7.41 -12.07 8.85
C GLU A 193 7.52 -10.59 8.47
N THR A 194 8.09 -10.34 7.31
CA THR A 194 8.16 -9.02 6.68
C THR A 194 7.30 -9.01 5.42
N GLY A 195 6.30 -8.12 5.38
CA GLY A 195 5.54 -7.81 4.17
C GLY A 195 6.26 -6.72 3.35
N ILE A 196 6.29 -6.86 2.04
CA ILE A 196 6.66 -5.81 1.10
C ILE A 196 5.42 -5.49 0.28
N LEU A 197 4.89 -4.28 0.41
CA LEU A 197 3.67 -3.85 -0.24
C LEU A 197 3.98 -2.79 -1.30
N PHE A 198 3.78 -3.15 -2.56
CA PHE A 198 3.80 -2.23 -3.70
C PHE A 198 2.39 -1.70 -3.91
N LEU A 199 2.13 -0.44 -3.58
CA LEU A 199 0.77 0.12 -3.58
C LEU A 199 0.74 1.52 -4.17
N GLY A 200 -0.26 1.80 -5.01
CA GLY A 200 -0.48 3.11 -5.63
C GLY A 200 -0.72 4.21 -4.58
N MET A 201 -0.25 5.42 -4.89
CA MET A 201 -0.28 6.56 -3.95
C MET A 201 -1.69 7.04 -3.56
N LEU A 202 -2.75 6.60 -4.24
CA LEU A 202 -4.12 6.97 -3.91
C LEU A 202 -4.71 6.10 -2.78
N HIS A 203 -4.12 4.94 -2.53
CA HIS A 203 -4.57 4.03 -1.50
C HIS A 203 -4.21 4.52 -0.09
N ASP A 204 -5.07 4.20 0.86
CA ASP A 204 -4.88 4.51 2.28
C ASP A 204 -5.34 3.33 3.14
N LEU A 205 -4.38 2.58 3.63
CA LEU A 205 -4.66 1.46 4.52
C LEU A 205 -4.82 1.89 5.98
N GLY A 206 -4.23 3.04 6.36
CA GLY A 206 -4.41 3.72 7.64
C GLY A 206 -4.68 2.79 8.82
N ASP A 207 -5.77 3.06 9.54
CA ASP A 207 -6.20 2.32 10.72
C ASP A 207 -6.82 0.92 10.42
N ARG A 208 -6.84 0.48 9.14
CA ARG A 208 -7.35 -0.84 8.74
C ARG A 208 -6.36 -1.97 8.97
N LEU A 209 -5.08 -1.63 9.09
CA LEU A 209 -4.05 -2.62 9.42
C LEU A 209 -4.12 -2.99 10.91
N ALA A 210 -3.84 -4.24 11.22
CA ALA A 210 -3.80 -4.70 12.59
C ALA A 210 -2.73 -3.95 13.41
N PRO A 211 -2.99 -3.65 14.70
CA PRO A 211 -2.13 -2.75 15.49
C PRO A 211 -0.73 -3.31 15.77
N ASP A 212 -0.52 -4.60 15.58
CA ASP A 212 0.78 -5.28 15.72
C ASP A 212 1.61 -5.24 14.43
N ILE A 213 1.10 -4.63 13.34
CA ILE A 213 1.84 -4.42 12.09
C ILE A 213 2.54 -3.07 12.15
N ARG A 214 3.88 -3.11 12.21
CA ARG A 214 4.71 -1.91 12.06
C ARG A 214 4.87 -1.57 10.59
N VAL A 215 4.35 -0.41 10.17
CA VAL A 215 4.52 0.09 8.79
C VAL A 215 5.77 0.98 8.71
N SER A 216 6.58 0.73 7.71
CA SER A 216 7.70 1.60 7.30
C SER A 216 7.59 1.91 5.81
N TYR A 217 8.13 3.06 5.37
CA TYR A 217 8.03 3.52 3.98
C TYR A 217 9.41 3.57 3.35
N LEU A 218 9.54 3.03 2.12
CA LEU A 218 10.77 3.16 1.34
C LEU A 218 11.03 4.62 0.94
N TYR A 219 9.97 5.36 0.67
CA TYR A 219 9.95 6.80 0.44
C TYR A 219 8.89 7.40 1.36
N HIS A 220 9.23 8.48 2.07
CA HIS A 220 8.21 9.18 2.85
C HIS A 220 7.12 9.70 1.90
N PRO A 221 5.84 9.40 2.15
CA PRO A 221 4.77 10.03 1.40
C PRO A 221 4.89 11.55 1.54
N PRO A 222 4.54 12.34 0.51
CA PRO A 222 4.43 13.78 0.66
C PRO A 222 3.44 14.07 1.79
N LEU A 223 3.78 15.01 2.69
CA LEU A 223 2.92 15.42 3.78
C LEU A 223 1.53 15.77 3.22
N ARG A 224 0.49 15.20 3.79
CA ARG A 224 -0.88 15.56 3.43
C ARG A 224 -1.09 17.04 3.77
N ALA A 225 -1.77 17.78 2.89
CA ALA A 225 -2.10 19.18 3.14
C ALA A 225 -2.90 19.28 4.44
N GLY A 226 -2.27 19.79 5.52
CA GLY A 226 -2.87 19.91 6.87
C GLY A 226 -2.05 19.23 7.99
N GLU A 227 -1.09 18.38 7.70
CA GLU A 227 -0.17 17.84 8.70
C GLU A 227 1.07 18.73 8.77
N THR A 228 1.12 19.61 9.77
CA THR A 228 2.35 20.31 10.16
C THR A 228 3.32 19.29 10.71
N GLY A 229 4.46 19.14 10.02
CA GLY A 229 5.51 18.20 10.41
C GLY A 229 6.14 18.61 11.75
N ASP A 230 5.56 18.10 12.83
CA ASP A 230 6.17 18.10 14.14
C ASP A 230 6.30 16.65 14.59
N SER A 231 7.31 15.97 14.06
CA SER A 231 7.79 14.69 14.58
C SER A 231 9.17 14.93 15.18
N PRO A 232 9.33 14.72 16.49
CA PRO A 232 10.65 14.87 17.10
C PRO A 232 11.59 13.79 16.53
N ASP A 233 12.63 14.26 15.87
CA ASP A 233 13.83 13.50 15.51
C ASP A 233 14.36 12.73 16.75
N ARG A 234 14.14 11.41 16.79
CA ARG A 234 14.77 10.51 17.75
C ARG A 234 15.70 9.55 17.05
N SER A 235 16.75 10.13 16.42
CA SER A 235 17.93 9.36 16.02
C SER A 235 19.16 10.26 16.09
N ARG A 236 19.74 10.35 17.27
CA ARG A 236 21.18 10.58 17.48
C ARG A 236 21.63 9.87 18.76
N PRO A 237 22.94 9.53 18.78
CA PRO A 237 23.51 8.21 19.06
C PRO A 237 23.54 7.85 20.52
#